data_d2f2f004a305c26508470cdcc4fc5934
#
_entry.id   d2f2f004a305c26508470cdcc4fc5934
#
_cell.length_a   1.000
_cell.length_b   1.000
_cell.length_c   1.000
_cell.angle_alpha   90.00
_cell.angle_beta   90.00
_cell.angle_gamma   90.00
#
_symmetry.space_group_name_H-M   'P 1'
#
loop_
_entity.id
_entity.type
_entity.pdbx_description
1 polymer ?
#
loop_
_entity_poly.entity_id
_entity_poly.type
_entity_poly.pdbx_seq_one_letter_code
_entity_poly.pdbx_strand_id
1 'polypeptide(L)'
;PIKLTEGTHIIRAVCVSSALVSDEVSLKYTIFFPSPSAPKSRILSGTYSRRVRMKLYMDTTNDTPGQEVTIYYTIDGTAPNSESPIYTDEGFLLPPGRVKVRAVAVNQYSKVSNELVADFRIDLPFKNFFRDTNDQFKAFKVGTTTYDAIKKLYGEGKAETVDDANATNGKALRVTYDWGEMRFSAVGETLISVSTNYASMVGPRNTRVGMKVNEVTEQFRDMGQVANARGNRSIYYDDATGYARYYKDSDTSAHLEYVYKREDGGLTTLTYELENDNVVWIRMELTGVKIP
;
A
#
# COMPACT_ATOMS: atom_id res chain seq x y z
N PRO A 1 35.11 2.46 -36.73
CA PRO A 1 34.57 1.13 -36.42
C PRO A 1 33.30 0.88 -37.22
N ILE A 2 33.15 -0.32 -37.79
CA ILE A 2 31.92 -0.75 -38.45
C ILE A 2 31.01 -1.36 -37.36
N LYS A 3 29.79 -0.82 -37.18
CA LYS A 3 28.77 -1.43 -36.32
C LYS A 3 27.94 -2.40 -37.16
N LEU A 4 27.83 -3.64 -36.70
CA LEU A 4 27.03 -4.66 -37.35
C LEU A 4 25.71 -4.85 -36.56
N THR A 5 24.62 -5.02 -37.28
CA THR A 5 23.29 -5.38 -36.72
C THR A 5 23.15 -6.90 -36.61
N GLU A 6 22.06 -7.39 -36.07
CA GLU A 6 21.75 -8.82 -36.07
C GLU A 6 21.61 -9.33 -37.50
N GLY A 7 22.15 -10.52 -37.79
CA GLY A 7 22.11 -11.15 -39.10
C GLY A 7 23.48 -11.58 -39.59
N THR A 8 23.57 -12.00 -40.82
CA THR A 8 24.81 -12.41 -41.47
C THR A 8 25.37 -11.26 -42.32
N HIS A 9 26.63 -10.90 -42.07
CA HIS A 9 27.36 -9.83 -42.75
C HIS A 9 28.60 -10.39 -43.43
N ILE A 10 28.88 -9.91 -44.63
CA ILE A 10 30.14 -10.19 -45.34
C ILE A 10 30.89 -8.87 -45.42
N ILE A 11 32.05 -8.80 -44.76
CA ILE A 11 32.95 -7.66 -44.85
C ILE A 11 34.04 -8.01 -45.85
N ARG A 12 34.18 -7.16 -46.86
CA ARG A 12 35.23 -7.25 -47.85
C ARG A 12 36.15 -6.04 -47.71
N ALA A 13 37.42 -6.27 -47.81
CA ALA A 13 38.43 -5.20 -47.71
C ALA A 13 39.58 -5.44 -48.69
N VAL A 14 40.05 -4.35 -49.25
CA VAL A 14 41.27 -4.28 -50.03
C VAL A 14 42.14 -3.15 -49.51
N CYS A 15 43.44 -3.29 -49.59
CA CYS A 15 44.37 -2.21 -49.37
C CYS A 15 44.72 -1.57 -50.71
N VAL A 16 44.72 -0.23 -50.78
CA VAL A 16 45.04 0.55 -51.96
C VAL A 16 46.23 1.46 -51.63
N SER A 17 47.29 1.38 -52.39
CA SER A 17 48.40 2.35 -52.43
C SER A 17 48.38 3.14 -53.74
N SER A 18 49.25 4.11 -53.90
CA SER A 18 49.30 4.94 -55.12
C SER A 18 49.46 4.18 -56.42
N ALA A 19 49.93 2.93 -56.38
CA ALA A 19 50.25 2.13 -57.58
C ALA A 19 49.74 0.66 -57.53
N LEU A 20 49.24 0.17 -56.38
CA LEU A 20 48.92 -1.24 -56.21
C LEU A 20 47.62 -1.41 -55.41
N VAL A 21 46.83 -2.43 -55.74
CA VAL A 21 45.68 -2.89 -55.01
C VAL A 21 46.00 -4.32 -54.55
N SER A 22 45.73 -4.61 -53.26
CA SER A 22 45.88 -5.97 -52.71
C SER A 22 44.80 -6.91 -53.22
N ASP A 23 45.00 -8.21 -53.02
CA ASP A 23 43.88 -9.17 -53.07
C ASP A 23 42.74 -8.80 -52.04
N GLU A 24 41.52 -9.17 -52.41
CA GLU A 24 40.37 -8.98 -51.55
C GLU A 24 40.40 -9.97 -50.39
N VAL A 25 40.24 -9.46 -49.18
CA VAL A 25 39.92 -10.27 -47.99
C VAL A 25 38.40 -10.21 -47.76
N SER A 26 37.79 -11.39 -47.68
CA SER A 26 36.34 -11.51 -47.41
C SER A 26 36.11 -12.32 -46.14
N LEU A 27 35.40 -11.70 -45.16
CA LEU A 27 35.10 -12.31 -43.87
C LEU A 27 33.59 -12.33 -43.64
N LYS A 28 33.07 -13.47 -43.25
CA LYS A 28 31.64 -13.67 -42.92
C LYS A 28 31.46 -13.66 -41.42
N TYR A 29 30.57 -12.79 -40.93
CA TYR A 29 30.15 -12.70 -39.52
C TYR A 29 28.67 -12.98 -39.42
N THR A 30 28.28 -13.76 -38.42
CA THR A 30 26.90 -13.91 -38.01
C THR A 30 26.72 -13.33 -36.61
N ILE A 31 25.91 -12.28 -36.49
CA ILE A 31 25.58 -11.62 -35.25
C ILE A 31 24.23 -12.14 -34.81
N PHE A 32 24.19 -12.61 -33.57
CA PHE A 32 22.98 -13.10 -32.94
C PHE A 32 22.85 -12.47 -31.55
N PHE A 33 21.68 -11.92 -31.27
CA PHE A 33 21.33 -11.40 -29.93
C PHE A 33 20.40 -12.38 -29.22
N PRO A 34 20.90 -13.13 -28.21
CA PRO A 34 20.08 -14.10 -27.51
C PRO A 34 18.99 -13.42 -26.65
N SER A 35 17.89 -14.12 -26.48
CA SER A 35 16.87 -13.74 -25.50
C SER A 35 17.42 -13.91 -24.09
N PRO A 36 17.03 -13.04 -23.14
CA PRO A 36 17.43 -13.19 -21.73
C PRO A 36 16.77 -14.44 -21.10
N SER A 37 17.31 -14.88 -19.97
CA SER A 37 16.68 -15.90 -19.13
C SER A 37 15.31 -15.44 -18.62
N ALA A 38 14.42 -16.39 -18.35
CA ALA A 38 13.11 -16.07 -17.77
C ALA A 38 13.26 -15.54 -16.33
N PRO A 39 12.44 -14.57 -15.91
CA PRO A 39 12.36 -14.19 -14.50
C PRO A 39 12.00 -15.39 -13.62
N LYS A 40 12.54 -15.41 -12.42
CA LYS A 40 12.26 -16.44 -11.41
C LYS A 40 11.70 -15.82 -10.14
N SER A 41 10.99 -16.62 -9.35
CA SER A 41 10.52 -16.25 -8.03
C SER A 41 10.98 -17.26 -6.97
N ARG A 42 11.29 -16.75 -5.77
CA ARG A 42 11.50 -17.60 -4.60
C ARG A 42 10.20 -18.03 -3.92
N ILE A 43 9.10 -17.36 -4.27
CA ILE A 43 7.76 -17.68 -3.77
C ILE A 43 7.13 -18.68 -4.75
N LEU A 44 6.77 -19.85 -4.26
CA LEU A 44 6.15 -20.89 -5.06
C LEU A 44 4.65 -20.64 -5.22
N SER A 45 4.08 -21.11 -6.34
CA SER A 45 2.62 -21.14 -6.53
C SER A 45 1.95 -21.91 -5.38
N GLY A 46 0.80 -21.41 -4.92
CA GLY A 46 0.08 -22.06 -3.81
C GLY A 46 -0.89 -21.15 -3.09
N THR A 47 -1.44 -21.69 -1.99
CA THR A 47 -2.37 -20.96 -1.10
C THR A 47 -1.62 -20.42 0.12
N TYR A 48 -1.86 -19.15 0.42
CA TYR A 48 -1.22 -18.43 1.51
C TYR A 48 -2.29 -17.76 2.38
N SER A 49 -2.24 -17.98 3.69
CA SER A 49 -3.11 -17.32 4.68
C SER A 49 -2.58 -16.00 5.22
N ARG A 50 -1.60 -15.41 4.53
CA ARG A 50 -0.94 -14.13 4.87
C ARG A 50 -0.68 -13.32 3.63
N ARG A 51 -0.43 -12.03 3.79
CA ARG A 51 0.04 -11.18 2.67
C ARG A 51 1.37 -11.71 2.12
N VAL A 52 1.45 -11.76 0.81
CA VAL A 52 2.64 -12.22 0.09
C VAL A 52 3.19 -11.06 -0.73
N ARG A 53 4.45 -10.69 -0.45
CA ARG A 53 5.19 -9.76 -1.30
C ARG A 53 5.99 -10.57 -2.31
N MET A 54 5.60 -10.47 -3.56
CA MET A 54 6.30 -11.12 -4.67
C MET A 54 7.63 -10.41 -4.92
N LYS A 55 8.70 -11.19 -4.99
CA LYS A 55 10.02 -10.74 -5.43
C LYS A 55 10.50 -11.62 -6.57
N LEU A 56 10.82 -10.96 -7.68
CA LEU A 56 11.38 -11.60 -8.86
C LEU A 56 12.90 -11.43 -8.87
N TYR A 57 13.58 -12.33 -9.56
CA TYR A 57 15.01 -12.23 -9.77
C TYR A 57 15.37 -12.88 -11.12
N MET A 58 16.52 -12.48 -11.66
CA MET A 58 17.11 -13.07 -12.85
C MET A 58 18.20 -14.07 -12.44
N ASP A 59 18.17 -15.23 -13.06
CA ASP A 59 19.32 -16.15 -13.02
C ASP A 59 20.14 -15.92 -14.30
N THR A 60 21.13 -15.07 -14.17
CA THR A 60 21.97 -14.63 -15.31
C THR A 60 23.16 -15.54 -15.59
N THR A 61 23.22 -16.71 -14.97
CA THR A 61 24.36 -17.65 -15.11
C THR A 61 24.64 -18.02 -16.56
N ASN A 62 23.59 -18.07 -17.40
CA ASN A 62 23.69 -18.42 -18.82
C ASN A 62 23.42 -17.22 -19.75
N ASP A 63 23.29 -16.02 -19.23
CA ASP A 63 23.03 -14.83 -20.02
C ASP A 63 24.35 -14.21 -20.52
N THR A 64 24.25 -13.40 -21.58
CA THR A 64 25.40 -12.67 -22.09
C THR A 64 25.90 -11.65 -21.07
N PRO A 65 27.17 -11.62 -20.70
CA PRO A 65 27.72 -10.64 -19.77
C PRO A 65 27.42 -9.20 -20.21
N GLY A 66 26.98 -8.35 -19.27
CA GLY A 66 26.65 -6.95 -19.54
C GLY A 66 25.30 -6.74 -20.22
N GLN A 67 24.42 -7.75 -20.23
CA GLN A 67 23.08 -7.61 -20.75
C GLN A 67 22.20 -6.85 -19.76
N GLU A 68 21.68 -5.68 -20.20
CA GLU A 68 20.67 -4.93 -19.44
C GLU A 68 19.29 -5.53 -19.68
N VAL A 69 18.53 -5.74 -18.61
CA VAL A 69 17.23 -6.43 -18.66
C VAL A 69 16.18 -5.65 -17.86
N THR A 70 15.01 -5.47 -18.46
CA THR A 70 13.80 -4.94 -17.80
C THR A 70 12.80 -6.06 -17.64
N ILE A 71 12.23 -6.23 -16.43
CA ILE A 71 11.17 -7.20 -16.17
C ILE A 71 9.81 -6.49 -16.20
N TYR A 72 8.91 -6.97 -17.05
CA TYR A 72 7.50 -6.57 -17.08
C TYR A 72 6.65 -7.66 -16.46
N TYR A 73 5.61 -7.28 -15.72
CA TYR A 73 4.75 -8.25 -15.06
C TYR A 73 3.28 -7.85 -15.08
N THR A 74 2.40 -8.84 -14.88
CA THR A 74 0.97 -8.69 -14.63
C THR A 74 0.55 -9.56 -13.45
N ILE A 75 -0.59 -9.26 -12.82
CA ILE A 75 -1.13 -10.02 -11.67
C ILE A 75 -2.56 -10.53 -11.92
N ASP A 76 -3.10 -10.27 -13.09
CA ASP A 76 -4.47 -10.64 -13.54
C ASP A 76 -4.48 -11.80 -14.53
N GLY A 77 -3.30 -12.31 -14.88
CA GLY A 77 -3.13 -13.39 -15.83
C GLY A 77 -3.08 -12.96 -17.30
N THR A 78 -3.14 -11.68 -17.61
CA THR A 78 -2.87 -11.15 -18.95
C THR A 78 -1.40 -11.31 -19.32
N ALA A 79 -1.08 -11.43 -20.62
CA ALA A 79 0.31 -11.50 -21.06
C ALA A 79 1.03 -10.17 -20.85
N PRO A 80 2.20 -10.14 -20.18
CA PRO A 80 2.99 -8.91 -20.03
C PRO A 80 3.44 -8.36 -21.39
N ASN A 81 3.42 -7.04 -21.54
CA ASN A 81 3.90 -6.30 -22.70
C ASN A 81 4.65 -5.02 -22.26
N SER A 82 5.05 -4.17 -23.19
CA SER A 82 5.78 -2.93 -22.91
C SER A 82 4.99 -1.87 -22.14
N GLU A 83 3.67 -2.01 -22.04
CA GLU A 83 2.78 -1.13 -21.26
C GLU A 83 2.52 -1.68 -19.85
N SER A 84 2.93 -2.91 -19.59
CA SER A 84 2.78 -3.55 -18.28
C SER A 84 3.69 -2.91 -17.24
N PRO A 85 3.35 -2.99 -15.94
CA PRO A 85 4.20 -2.53 -14.86
C PRO A 85 5.62 -3.09 -14.93
N ILE A 86 6.60 -2.23 -14.68
CA ILE A 86 8.01 -2.61 -14.58
C ILE A 86 8.29 -3.06 -13.15
N TYR A 87 8.95 -4.20 -13.01
CA TYR A 87 9.37 -4.71 -11.73
C TYR A 87 10.52 -3.89 -11.14
N THR A 88 10.44 -3.61 -9.85
CA THR A 88 11.52 -3.02 -9.05
C THR A 88 11.89 -3.96 -7.90
N ASP A 89 13.08 -3.79 -7.31
CA ASP A 89 13.59 -4.63 -6.21
C ASP A 89 12.75 -4.55 -4.93
N GLU A 90 11.88 -3.55 -4.80
CA GLU A 90 10.91 -3.49 -3.70
C GLU A 90 9.89 -4.64 -3.77
N GLY A 91 9.65 -5.16 -4.98
CA GLY A 91 8.62 -6.16 -5.23
C GLY A 91 7.20 -5.58 -5.10
N PHE A 92 6.19 -6.43 -5.28
CA PHE A 92 4.79 -6.03 -5.22
C PHE A 92 3.96 -6.98 -4.34
N LEU A 93 2.93 -6.44 -3.69
CA LEU A 93 2.02 -7.23 -2.87
C LEU A 93 0.98 -7.93 -3.77
N LEU A 94 0.74 -9.22 -3.50
CA LEU A 94 -0.34 -9.96 -4.11
C LEU A 94 -1.67 -9.58 -3.43
N PRO A 95 -2.72 -9.21 -4.19
CA PRO A 95 -4.04 -8.94 -3.64
C PRO A 95 -4.69 -10.21 -3.07
N PRO A 96 -5.65 -10.08 -2.12
CA PRO A 96 -6.47 -11.20 -1.68
C PRO A 96 -7.24 -11.85 -2.84
N GLY A 97 -7.46 -13.16 -2.73
CA GLY A 97 -8.17 -13.94 -3.74
C GLY A 97 -7.25 -14.74 -4.66
N ARG A 98 -7.74 -15.06 -5.84
CA ARG A 98 -6.95 -15.77 -6.87
C ARG A 98 -6.14 -14.77 -7.69
N VAL A 99 -4.86 -15.00 -7.80
CA VAL A 99 -3.91 -14.15 -8.52
C VAL A 99 -3.09 -15.01 -9.45
N LYS A 100 -3.03 -14.65 -10.72
CA LYS A 100 -2.12 -15.26 -11.69
C LYS A 100 -1.06 -14.23 -12.05
N VAL A 101 0.15 -14.45 -11.58
CA VAL A 101 1.32 -13.63 -11.90
C VAL A 101 1.93 -14.15 -13.20
N ARG A 102 2.18 -13.25 -14.15
CA ARG A 102 2.97 -13.52 -15.33
C ARG A 102 4.08 -12.49 -15.43
N ALA A 103 5.27 -12.89 -15.86
CA ALA A 103 6.40 -11.97 -16.02
C ALA A 103 7.31 -12.40 -17.15
N VAL A 104 7.84 -11.42 -17.89
CA VAL A 104 8.86 -11.59 -18.92
C VAL A 104 10.00 -10.63 -18.70
N ALA A 105 11.20 -11.02 -19.13
CA ALA A 105 12.36 -10.18 -19.18
C ALA A 105 12.61 -9.72 -20.63
N VAL A 106 12.93 -8.44 -20.81
CA VAL A 106 13.24 -7.86 -22.11
C VAL A 106 14.62 -7.20 -22.05
N ASN A 107 15.51 -7.55 -22.96
CA ASN A 107 16.84 -6.97 -22.99
C ASN A 107 16.94 -5.71 -23.87
N GLN A 108 18.10 -5.03 -23.84
CA GLN A 108 18.38 -3.84 -24.65
C GLN A 108 18.24 -4.02 -26.17
N TYR A 109 18.17 -5.27 -26.65
CA TYR A 109 17.97 -5.63 -28.06
C TYR A 109 16.51 -5.97 -28.38
N SER A 110 15.58 -5.68 -27.46
CA SER A 110 14.15 -6.00 -27.56
C SER A 110 13.86 -7.51 -27.68
N LYS A 111 14.79 -8.36 -27.23
CA LYS A 111 14.54 -9.80 -27.16
C LYS A 111 13.81 -10.13 -25.85
N VAL A 112 12.78 -10.94 -25.99
CA VAL A 112 11.89 -11.32 -24.88
C VAL A 112 12.26 -12.72 -24.39
N SER A 113 12.29 -12.92 -23.10
CA SER A 113 12.50 -14.23 -22.46
C SER A 113 11.29 -15.16 -22.60
N ASN A 114 11.49 -16.40 -22.19
CA ASN A 114 10.35 -17.23 -21.79
C ASN A 114 9.66 -16.60 -20.58
N GLU A 115 8.39 -16.96 -20.38
CA GLU A 115 7.54 -16.36 -19.37
C GLU A 115 7.63 -17.13 -18.05
N LEU A 116 7.65 -16.39 -16.94
CA LEU A 116 7.28 -16.90 -15.62
C LEU A 116 5.76 -16.89 -15.50
N VAL A 117 5.16 -18.01 -15.14
CA VAL A 117 3.74 -18.10 -14.78
C VAL A 117 3.62 -18.72 -13.39
N ALA A 118 2.91 -18.04 -12.49
CA ALA A 118 2.73 -18.52 -11.12
C ALA A 118 1.29 -18.22 -10.63
N ASP A 119 0.63 -19.23 -10.09
CA ASP A 119 -0.75 -19.15 -9.60
C ASP A 119 -0.75 -19.11 -8.07
N PHE A 120 -1.45 -18.11 -7.51
CA PHE A 120 -1.58 -17.90 -6.08
C PHE A 120 -3.05 -17.85 -5.67
N ARG A 121 -3.30 -18.27 -4.43
CA ARG A 121 -4.52 -17.99 -3.71
C ARG A 121 -4.16 -17.36 -2.37
N ILE A 122 -4.54 -16.10 -2.18
CA ILE A 122 -4.26 -15.36 -0.95
C ILE A 122 -5.54 -15.34 -0.11
N ASP A 123 -5.65 -16.30 0.81
CA ASP A 123 -6.75 -16.45 1.74
C ASP A 123 -6.37 -15.81 3.08
N LEU A 124 -6.49 -14.48 3.18
CA LEU A 124 -6.20 -13.78 4.43
C LEU A 124 -7.20 -14.23 5.51
N PRO A 125 -6.76 -14.35 6.78
CA PRO A 125 -7.66 -14.58 7.89
C PRO A 125 -8.79 -13.56 7.85
N PHE A 126 -10.03 -14.03 8.05
CA PHE A 126 -11.19 -13.15 8.06
C PHE A 126 -11.04 -12.12 9.17
N LYS A 127 -10.97 -10.85 8.82
CA LYS A 127 -11.02 -9.72 9.74
C LYS A 127 -12.38 -9.04 9.60
N ASN A 128 -12.94 -8.64 10.72
CA ASN A 128 -14.20 -7.93 10.74
C ASN A 128 -14.04 -6.49 10.25
N PHE A 129 -15.12 -5.90 9.76
CA PHE A 129 -15.23 -4.46 9.58
C PHE A 129 -15.04 -3.74 10.91
N PHE A 130 -14.66 -2.48 10.86
CA PHE A 130 -14.63 -1.61 12.03
C PHE A 130 -16.02 -1.49 12.65
N ARG A 131 -16.12 -1.63 13.99
CA ARG A 131 -17.33 -1.43 14.77
C ARG A 131 -16.96 -0.79 16.10
N ASP A 132 -17.57 0.33 16.41
CA ASP A 132 -17.30 1.07 17.66
C ASP A 132 -17.60 0.29 18.93
N THR A 133 -18.52 -0.68 18.89
CA THR A 133 -18.82 -1.55 20.03
C THR A 133 -17.63 -2.41 20.46
N ASN A 134 -16.77 -2.79 19.51
CA ASN A 134 -15.66 -3.71 19.72
C ASN A 134 -14.28 -3.03 19.58
N ASP A 135 -14.22 -1.99 18.76
CA ASP A 135 -12.97 -1.35 18.33
C ASP A 135 -12.82 -0.01 19.02
N GLN A 136 -12.44 -0.03 20.28
CA GLN A 136 -12.26 1.14 21.15
C GLN A 136 -10.79 1.28 21.58
N PHE A 137 -10.43 2.42 22.13
CA PHE A 137 -9.18 2.56 22.85
C PHE A 137 -9.17 1.63 24.07
N LYS A 138 -7.99 1.12 24.43
CA LYS A 138 -7.87 0.15 25.53
C LYS A 138 -8.29 0.74 26.87
N ALA A 139 -7.99 2.02 27.10
CA ALA A 139 -8.18 2.68 28.40
C ALA A 139 -9.57 3.30 28.57
N PHE A 140 -10.32 3.57 27.48
CA PHE A 140 -11.61 4.26 27.53
C PHE A 140 -12.44 3.98 26.27
N LYS A 141 -13.73 4.30 26.35
CA LYS A 141 -14.67 4.10 25.24
C LYS A 141 -15.34 5.42 24.87
N VAL A 142 -15.26 5.78 23.60
CA VAL A 142 -16.03 6.89 23.03
C VAL A 142 -17.52 6.53 23.09
N GLY A 143 -18.35 7.47 23.50
CA GLY A 143 -19.79 7.28 23.69
C GLY A 143 -20.22 6.84 25.09
N THR A 144 -19.30 6.44 25.98
CA THR A 144 -19.65 5.96 27.30
C THR A 144 -18.77 6.45 28.47
N THR A 145 -17.47 6.66 28.19
CA THR A 145 -16.55 7.09 29.26
C THR A 145 -16.83 8.56 29.63
N THR A 146 -16.87 8.84 30.93
CA THR A 146 -17.12 10.19 31.45
C THR A 146 -15.82 10.94 31.70
N TYR A 147 -15.90 12.30 31.78
CA TYR A 147 -14.74 13.13 32.12
C TYR A 147 -14.19 12.79 33.51
N ASP A 148 -15.04 12.49 34.49
CA ASP A 148 -14.59 12.06 35.83
C ASP A 148 -13.75 10.77 35.78
N ALA A 149 -14.11 9.83 34.93
CA ALA A 149 -13.29 8.62 34.73
C ALA A 149 -11.94 8.93 34.12
N ILE A 150 -11.89 9.86 33.18
CA ILE A 150 -10.63 10.31 32.56
C ILE A 150 -9.77 11.09 33.53
N LYS A 151 -10.34 11.97 34.35
CA LYS A 151 -9.60 12.69 35.42
C LYS A 151 -8.89 11.75 36.37
N LYS A 152 -9.50 10.63 36.72
CA LYS A 152 -8.87 9.60 37.56
C LYS A 152 -7.68 8.91 36.91
N LEU A 153 -7.66 8.80 35.58
CA LEU A 153 -6.58 8.13 34.84
C LEU A 153 -5.44 9.07 34.44
N TYR A 154 -5.77 10.31 34.05
CA TYR A 154 -4.84 11.24 33.41
C TYR A 154 -4.76 12.62 34.08
N GLY A 155 -5.52 12.86 35.13
CA GLY A 155 -5.63 14.19 35.75
C GLY A 155 -6.64 15.09 35.04
N GLU A 156 -6.79 16.34 35.53
CA GLU A 156 -7.82 17.26 35.00
C GLU A 156 -7.56 17.74 33.58
N GLY A 157 -6.30 17.85 33.18
CA GLY A 157 -5.91 18.45 31.89
C GLY A 157 -6.27 19.95 31.83
N LYS A 158 -6.13 20.55 30.65
CA LYS A 158 -6.57 21.92 30.39
C LYS A 158 -7.97 21.88 29.75
N ALA A 159 -8.98 22.22 30.53
CA ALA A 159 -10.40 22.15 30.12
C ALA A 159 -10.92 23.51 29.67
N GLU A 160 -11.67 23.53 28.54
CA GLU A 160 -12.36 24.71 28.03
C GLU A 160 -13.66 24.33 27.31
N THR A 161 -14.67 25.19 27.34
CA THR A 161 -15.90 24.97 26.57
C THR A 161 -15.73 25.47 25.14
N VAL A 162 -16.04 24.63 24.15
CA VAL A 162 -15.93 24.95 22.72
C VAL A 162 -17.24 24.71 22.00
N ASP A 163 -17.41 25.34 20.83
CA ASP A 163 -18.52 25.02 19.94
C ASP A 163 -18.27 23.64 19.29
N ASP A 164 -19.33 22.81 19.29
CA ASP A 164 -19.28 21.50 18.68
C ASP A 164 -20.65 21.13 18.09
N ALA A 165 -20.71 20.99 16.77
CA ALA A 165 -21.94 20.66 16.06
C ALA A 165 -22.51 19.28 16.40
N ASN A 166 -21.69 18.37 16.94
CA ASN A 166 -22.09 17.02 17.33
C ASN A 166 -22.64 16.97 18.77
N ALA A 167 -22.51 18.06 19.53
CA ALA A 167 -23.07 18.14 20.88
C ALA A 167 -24.52 18.64 20.84
N THR A 168 -25.37 18.13 21.75
CA THR A 168 -26.80 18.39 21.80
C THR A 168 -27.17 19.88 21.91
N ASN A 169 -26.39 20.64 22.67
CA ASN A 169 -26.56 22.07 22.88
C ASN A 169 -25.56 22.93 22.07
N GLY A 170 -24.88 22.32 21.10
CA GLY A 170 -23.87 22.98 20.31
C GLY A 170 -22.56 23.31 21.04
N LYS A 171 -22.38 22.77 22.25
CA LYS A 171 -21.19 22.98 23.09
C LYS A 171 -20.60 21.66 23.55
N ALA A 172 -19.27 21.60 23.62
CA ALA A 172 -18.53 20.48 24.19
C ALA A 172 -17.46 20.98 25.17
N LEU A 173 -17.10 20.14 26.12
CA LEU A 173 -15.94 20.35 26.96
C LEU A 173 -14.73 19.75 26.24
N ARG A 174 -13.81 20.60 25.79
CA ARG A 174 -12.52 20.20 25.26
C ARG A 174 -11.51 20.13 26.39
N VAL A 175 -10.81 19.02 26.49
CA VAL A 175 -9.74 18.82 27.50
C VAL A 175 -8.45 18.46 26.75
N THR A 176 -7.43 19.29 26.93
CA THR A 176 -6.14 19.11 26.28
C THR A 176 -5.12 18.56 27.28
N TYR A 177 -4.37 17.56 26.83
CA TYR A 177 -3.25 16.93 27.52
C TYR A 177 -1.99 17.01 26.63
N ASP A 178 -0.81 16.77 27.18
CA ASP A 178 0.46 16.73 26.42
C ASP A 178 0.45 15.65 25.31
N TRP A 179 -0.38 14.62 25.46
CA TRP A 179 -0.49 13.50 24.55
C TRP A 179 -1.65 13.61 23.55
N GLY A 180 -2.45 14.70 23.60
CA GLY A 180 -3.58 14.89 22.68
C GLY A 180 -4.77 15.63 23.29
N GLU A 181 -5.94 15.41 22.71
CA GLU A 181 -7.17 16.13 23.02
C GLU A 181 -8.32 15.15 23.20
N MET A 182 -9.22 15.45 24.16
CA MET A 182 -10.50 14.79 24.32
C MET A 182 -11.63 15.81 24.30
N ARG A 183 -12.78 15.43 23.77
CA ARG A 183 -14.02 16.23 23.84
C ARG A 183 -15.11 15.43 24.50
N PHE A 184 -15.84 16.08 25.38
CA PHE A 184 -16.97 15.52 26.12
C PHE A 184 -18.23 16.31 25.78
N SER A 185 -19.38 15.63 25.76
CA SER A 185 -20.67 16.33 25.69
C SER A 185 -20.79 17.25 26.90
N ALA A 186 -21.39 18.45 26.71
CA ALA A 186 -21.57 19.39 27.81
C ALA A 186 -22.66 18.90 28.81
N VAL A 187 -23.52 17.99 28.38
CA VAL A 187 -24.53 17.31 29.21
C VAL A 187 -24.06 15.87 29.41
N GLY A 188 -23.92 15.44 30.67
CA GLY A 188 -23.44 14.10 31.02
C GLY A 188 -21.94 13.86 30.86
N GLU A 189 -21.19 14.85 30.36
CA GLU A 189 -19.74 14.81 30.21
C GLU A 189 -19.22 13.51 29.57
N THR A 190 -19.98 12.95 28.62
CA THR A 190 -19.62 11.71 27.92
C THR A 190 -18.60 11.98 26.82
N LEU A 191 -17.56 11.17 26.74
CA LEU A 191 -16.51 11.26 25.73
C LEU A 191 -17.09 11.11 24.32
N ILE A 192 -17.00 12.16 23.51
CA ILE A 192 -17.49 12.18 22.12
C ILE A 192 -16.34 12.13 21.08
N SER A 193 -15.14 12.55 21.47
CA SER A 193 -13.98 12.49 20.58
C SER A 193 -12.68 12.36 21.39
N VAL A 194 -11.73 11.67 20.81
CA VAL A 194 -10.35 11.59 21.29
C VAL A 194 -9.40 11.67 20.11
N SER A 195 -8.31 12.39 20.29
CA SER A 195 -7.23 12.44 19.32
C SER A 195 -5.90 12.38 20.06
N THR A 196 -4.94 11.56 19.58
CA THR A 196 -3.65 11.36 20.25
C THR A 196 -2.52 11.18 19.24
N ASN A 197 -1.37 11.73 19.59
CA ASN A 197 -0.09 11.49 18.92
C ASN A 197 0.87 10.65 19.78
N TYR A 198 0.40 10.07 20.87
CA TYR A 198 1.23 9.41 21.87
C TYR A 198 1.34 7.89 21.63
N ALA A 199 2.55 7.40 21.35
CA ALA A 199 2.80 6.01 21.00
C ALA A 199 2.42 4.99 22.09
N SER A 200 2.39 5.41 23.38
CA SER A 200 1.99 4.55 24.50
C SER A 200 0.49 4.37 24.60
N MET A 201 -0.31 5.24 23.96
CA MET A 201 -1.77 5.09 23.96
C MET A 201 -2.19 4.02 22.97
N VAL A 202 -2.87 2.98 23.50
CA VAL A 202 -3.30 1.84 22.69
C VAL A 202 -4.66 2.14 22.08
N GLY A 203 -4.67 2.33 20.78
CA GLY A 203 -5.86 2.52 19.97
C GLY A 203 -6.60 1.21 19.67
N PRO A 204 -7.69 1.29 18.88
CA PRO A 204 -8.48 0.13 18.48
C PRO A 204 -7.63 -0.98 17.88
N ARG A 205 -7.92 -2.24 18.25
CA ARG A 205 -7.19 -3.44 17.78
C ARG A 205 -5.68 -3.41 18.01
N ASN A 206 -5.25 -2.74 19.10
CA ASN A 206 -3.84 -2.56 19.47
C ASN A 206 -3.02 -1.69 18.49
N THR A 207 -3.68 -0.89 17.66
CA THR A 207 -2.98 0.09 16.82
C THR A 207 -2.32 1.19 17.66
N ARG A 208 -1.25 1.79 17.14
CA ARG A 208 -0.46 2.82 17.86
C ARG A 208 0.10 3.83 16.89
N VAL A 209 0.39 5.01 17.38
CA VAL A 209 1.27 5.97 16.71
C VAL A 209 2.64 5.33 16.48
N GLY A 210 3.22 5.58 15.31
CA GLY A 210 4.47 4.98 14.85
C GLY A 210 4.32 3.68 14.03
N MET A 211 3.14 3.04 14.04
CA MET A 211 2.90 1.87 13.18
C MET A 211 2.85 2.27 11.70
N LYS A 212 3.26 1.37 10.82
CA LYS A 212 3.08 1.56 9.39
C LYS A 212 1.63 1.35 8.97
N VAL A 213 1.21 2.02 7.92
CA VAL A 213 -0.17 1.94 7.40
C VAL A 213 -0.60 0.50 7.07
N ASN A 214 0.30 -0.32 6.54
CA ASN A 214 0.00 -1.73 6.27
C ASN A 214 -0.23 -2.54 7.55
N GLU A 215 0.48 -2.24 8.64
CA GLU A 215 0.25 -2.90 9.95
C GLU A 215 -1.12 -2.54 10.51
N VAL A 216 -1.58 -1.29 10.31
CA VAL A 216 -2.93 -0.86 10.68
C VAL A 216 -3.98 -1.55 9.82
N THR A 217 -3.84 -1.51 8.49
CA THR A 217 -4.83 -2.12 7.58
C THR A 217 -4.95 -3.63 7.78
N GLU A 218 -3.88 -4.30 8.21
CA GLU A 218 -3.91 -5.73 8.56
C GLU A 218 -4.75 -6.07 9.79
N GLN A 219 -5.09 -5.11 10.64
CA GLN A 219 -5.97 -5.32 11.79
C GLN A 219 -7.46 -5.34 11.40
N PHE A 220 -7.81 -4.77 10.25
CA PHE A 220 -9.19 -4.64 9.77
C PHE A 220 -9.40 -5.45 8.49
N ARG A 221 -10.66 -5.64 8.11
CA ARG A 221 -10.98 -6.22 6.82
C ARG A 221 -10.52 -5.29 5.70
N ASP A 222 -9.76 -5.83 4.75
CA ASP A 222 -9.34 -5.16 3.53
C ASP A 222 -9.81 -6.00 2.33
N MET A 223 -10.62 -5.42 1.47
CA MET A 223 -11.15 -6.10 0.27
C MET A 223 -10.20 -6.01 -0.94
N GLY A 224 -9.01 -5.41 -0.74
CA GLY A 224 -7.92 -5.46 -1.71
C GLY A 224 -8.13 -4.63 -2.97
N GLN A 225 -8.94 -3.57 -2.91
CA GLN A 225 -9.13 -2.71 -4.08
C GLN A 225 -7.86 -1.96 -4.47
N VAL A 226 -7.66 -1.77 -5.77
CA VAL A 226 -6.50 -1.05 -6.32
C VAL A 226 -6.69 0.46 -6.11
N ALA A 227 -5.60 1.16 -5.85
CA ALA A 227 -5.61 2.62 -5.77
C ALA A 227 -5.95 3.25 -7.13
N ASN A 228 -6.70 4.35 -7.12
CA ASN A 228 -6.96 5.14 -8.31
C ASN A 228 -5.73 5.99 -8.70
N ALA A 229 -5.83 6.74 -9.81
CA ALA A 229 -4.73 7.58 -10.32
C ALA A 229 -4.24 8.66 -9.33
N ARG A 230 -5.03 9.01 -8.31
CA ARG A 230 -4.63 9.94 -7.23
C ARG A 230 -4.00 9.23 -6.04
N GLY A 231 -3.89 7.90 -6.08
CA GLY A 231 -3.38 7.08 -4.97
C GLY A 231 -4.43 6.75 -3.90
N ASN A 232 -5.68 7.18 -4.04
CA ASN A 232 -6.76 6.88 -3.10
C ASN A 232 -7.27 5.45 -3.31
N ARG A 233 -7.57 4.76 -2.21
CA ARG A 233 -8.00 3.37 -2.24
C ARG A 233 -9.19 3.12 -1.32
N SER A 234 -10.24 2.45 -1.81
CA SER A 234 -11.26 1.88 -0.94
C SER A 234 -10.69 0.63 -0.24
N ILE A 235 -10.79 0.59 1.09
CA ILE A 235 -10.39 -0.59 1.87
C ILE A 235 -11.55 -1.58 1.90
N TYR A 236 -12.74 -1.09 2.23
CA TYR A 236 -14.01 -1.82 2.11
C TYR A 236 -15.19 -0.86 2.00
N TYR A 237 -16.31 -1.39 1.53
CA TYR A 237 -17.61 -0.74 1.57
C TYR A 237 -18.68 -1.77 1.91
N ASP A 238 -19.55 -1.43 2.85
CA ASP A 238 -20.69 -2.23 3.26
C ASP A 238 -21.85 -1.30 3.65
N ASP A 239 -22.99 -1.46 2.99
CA ASP A 239 -24.13 -0.56 3.15
C ASP A 239 -24.70 -0.55 4.57
N ALA A 240 -24.65 -1.69 5.25
CA ALA A 240 -25.20 -1.84 6.59
C ALA A 240 -24.27 -1.36 7.70
N THR A 241 -22.95 -1.55 7.52
CA THR A 241 -21.98 -1.29 8.60
C THR A 241 -21.10 -0.07 8.38
N GLY A 242 -20.87 0.35 7.13
CA GLY A 242 -20.05 1.51 6.83
C GLY A 242 -18.94 1.24 5.81
N TYR A 243 -17.86 2.02 5.87
CA TYR A 243 -16.78 1.93 4.89
C TYR A 243 -15.42 2.20 5.52
N ALA A 244 -14.35 1.88 4.78
CA ALA A 244 -13.01 2.37 5.06
C ALA A 244 -12.30 2.79 3.76
N ARG A 245 -11.53 3.86 3.85
CA ARG A 245 -10.81 4.46 2.72
C ARG A 245 -9.43 4.94 3.15
N TYR A 246 -8.50 4.82 2.22
CA TYR A 246 -7.20 5.47 2.27
C TYR A 246 -7.20 6.64 1.31
N TYR A 247 -6.80 7.81 1.77
CA TYR A 247 -6.68 9.04 0.99
C TYR A 247 -5.22 9.48 1.00
N LYS A 248 -4.68 9.71 -0.19
CA LYS A 248 -3.37 10.33 -0.36
C LYS A 248 -3.56 11.85 -0.43
N ASP A 249 -3.08 12.58 0.57
CA ASP A 249 -3.22 14.03 0.66
C ASP A 249 -2.07 14.76 -0.05
N SER A 250 -0.85 14.19 0.03
CA SER A 250 0.35 14.68 -0.65
C SER A 250 1.32 13.53 -0.91
N ASP A 251 2.55 13.82 -1.34
CA ASP A 251 3.57 12.79 -1.52
C ASP A 251 4.05 12.18 -0.20
N THR A 252 3.95 12.92 0.89
CA THR A 252 4.41 12.49 2.22
C THR A 252 3.29 12.28 3.21
N SER A 253 2.09 12.83 2.97
CA SER A 253 0.94 12.75 3.88
C SER A 253 -0.23 11.99 3.29
N ALA A 254 -0.93 11.28 4.13
CA ALA A 254 -2.14 10.54 3.82
C ALA A 254 -3.00 10.38 5.08
N HIS A 255 -4.25 9.97 4.91
CA HIS A 255 -5.04 9.49 6.03
C HIS A 255 -5.83 8.23 5.68
N LEU A 256 -6.07 7.42 6.70
CA LEU A 256 -6.85 6.20 6.63
C LEU A 256 -8.07 6.37 7.52
N GLU A 257 -9.26 6.29 6.92
CA GLU A 257 -10.53 6.51 7.58
C GLU A 257 -11.35 5.22 7.62
N TYR A 258 -11.86 4.86 8.80
CA TYR A 258 -12.84 3.81 9.04
C TYR A 258 -14.11 4.45 9.61
N VAL A 259 -15.23 4.25 8.93
CA VAL A 259 -16.53 4.79 9.33
C VAL A 259 -17.50 3.66 9.62
N TYR A 260 -18.09 3.68 10.80
CA TYR A 260 -19.15 2.77 11.23
C TYR A 260 -20.49 3.52 11.31
N LYS A 261 -21.50 2.97 10.68
CA LYS A 261 -22.90 3.44 10.77
C LYS A 261 -23.55 2.84 12.02
N ARG A 262 -23.92 3.70 12.95
CA ARG A 262 -24.53 3.30 14.21
C ARG A 262 -26.04 3.05 14.05
N GLU A 263 -26.60 2.24 14.93
CA GLU A 263 -28.03 1.93 14.94
C GLU A 263 -28.90 3.17 15.22
N ASP A 264 -28.38 4.17 15.95
CA ASP A 264 -29.04 5.43 16.26
C ASP A 264 -28.99 6.45 15.09
N GLY A 265 -28.47 6.06 13.94
CA GLY A 265 -28.34 6.89 12.75
C GLY A 265 -27.08 7.76 12.69
N GLY A 266 -26.27 7.76 13.76
CA GLY A 266 -24.97 8.47 13.78
C GLY A 266 -23.84 7.67 13.17
N LEU A 267 -22.67 8.31 13.13
CA LEU A 267 -21.43 7.69 12.66
C LEU A 267 -20.41 7.67 13.79
N THR A 268 -19.59 6.63 13.80
CA THR A 268 -18.31 6.61 14.51
C THR A 268 -17.20 6.57 13.49
N THR A 269 -16.30 7.56 13.51
CA THR A 269 -15.17 7.66 12.61
C THR A 269 -13.88 7.42 13.36
N LEU A 270 -13.05 6.50 12.85
CA LEU A 270 -11.70 6.25 13.31
C LEU A 270 -10.73 6.65 12.20
N THR A 271 -9.90 7.65 12.48
CA THR A 271 -8.94 8.20 11.50
C THR A 271 -7.51 7.98 11.98
N TYR A 272 -6.65 7.54 11.09
CA TYR A 272 -5.20 7.51 11.25
C TYR A 272 -4.60 8.54 10.30
N GLU A 273 -3.93 9.56 10.83
CA GLU A 273 -3.15 10.49 10.03
C GLU A 273 -1.74 9.91 9.84
N LEU A 274 -1.22 10.02 8.62
CA LEU A 274 0.00 9.35 8.18
C LEU A 274 1.01 10.36 7.63
N GLU A 275 2.26 10.19 8.03
CA GLU A 275 3.41 10.84 7.40
C GLU A 275 4.43 9.77 6.99
N ASN A 276 4.84 9.76 5.73
CA ASN A 276 5.76 8.76 5.17
C ASN A 276 5.33 7.34 5.53
N ASP A 277 4.03 7.04 5.33
CA ASP A 277 3.37 5.77 5.64
C ASP A 277 3.36 5.35 7.13
N ASN A 278 3.75 6.23 8.05
CA ASN A 278 3.68 5.97 9.48
C ASN A 278 2.55 6.76 10.12
N VAL A 279 1.85 6.14 11.07
CA VAL A 279 0.80 6.78 11.86
C VAL A 279 1.42 7.84 12.75
N VAL A 280 0.98 9.09 12.62
CA VAL A 280 1.39 10.22 13.46
C VAL A 280 0.29 10.67 14.41
N TRP A 281 -0.98 10.45 14.06
CA TRP A 281 -2.15 10.70 14.90
C TRP A 281 -3.19 9.58 14.77
N ILE A 282 -3.89 9.32 15.87
CA ILE A 282 -5.09 8.48 15.91
C ILE A 282 -6.23 9.31 16.48
N ARG A 283 -7.33 9.41 15.73
CA ARG A 283 -8.54 10.11 16.16
C ARG A 283 -9.74 9.16 16.09
N MET A 284 -10.61 9.22 17.08
CA MET A 284 -11.90 8.56 17.05
C MET A 284 -12.97 9.55 17.54
N GLU A 285 -14.05 9.66 16.78
CA GLU A 285 -15.11 10.63 17.06
C GLU A 285 -16.49 10.11 16.70
N LEU A 286 -17.50 10.61 17.42
CA LEU A 286 -18.91 10.41 17.13
C LEU A 286 -19.43 11.63 16.37
N THR A 287 -20.13 11.40 15.27
CA THR A 287 -20.74 12.44 14.45
C THR A 287 -22.18 12.10 14.09
N GLY A 288 -22.99 13.10 13.77
CA GLY A 288 -24.34 12.90 13.26
C GLY A 288 -25.41 12.53 14.31
N VAL A 289 -25.04 12.41 15.58
CA VAL A 289 -26.00 12.18 16.68
C VAL A 289 -25.84 13.25 17.72
N LYS A 290 -26.97 13.82 18.15
CA LYS A 290 -27.01 14.67 19.34
C LYS A 290 -26.93 13.78 20.57
N ILE A 291 -25.74 13.62 21.11
CA ILE A 291 -25.50 12.90 22.38
C ILE A 291 -26.03 13.79 23.51
N PRO A 292 -26.90 13.27 24.39
CA PRO A 292 -27.47 14.05 25.47
C PRO A 292 -26.43 14.60 26.43
#